data_9efe16cbad640568865b427c2c915e93
#
_entry.id   9efe16cbad640568865b427c2c915e93
#
_cell.length_a   1.000
_cell.length_b   1.000
_cell.length_c   1.000
_cell.angle_alpha   90.00
_cell.angle_beta   90.00
_cell.angle_gamma   90.00
#
_symmetry.space_group_name_H-M   'P 1'
#
loop_
_entity.id
_entity.type
_entity.pdbx_description
1 polymer ?
#
loop_
_entity_poly.entity_id
_entity_poly.type
_entity_poly.pdbx_seq_one_letter_code
_entity_poly.pdbx_strand_id
1 'polypeptide(L)'
;LRLDCREADAVLDGADVLLLRKEARDLSDRLDRFARQHGLTERQTQIVRLSLEGHHNASIARRLDLSVGGVKNHKLRIYDKLDITSERELMAALMLGS
;
A
#
# COMPACT_ATOMS: atom_id res chain seq x y z
N LEU A 1 11.50 19.88 -2.13
CA LEU A 1 11.93 19.67 -1.60
C LEU A 1 12.47 18.69 -1.35
N ARG A 2 13.02 18.48 -1.58
CA ARG A 2 13.51 17.63 -1.35
C ARG A 2 14.06 17.58 -0.30
N LEU A 3 13.89 17.54 0.35
CA LEU A 3 14.28 17.53 1.34
C LEU A 3 15.13 16.70 1.54
N ASP A 4 15.90 16.86 1.78
CA ASP A 4 16.72 16.12 2.09
C ASP A 4 16.40 15.15 2.99
N CYS A 5 16.32 13.90 2.71
CA CYS A 5 16.09 12.84 3.62
C CYS A 5 17.06 12.81 4.75
N ARG A 6 18.27 13.26 4.50
CA ARG A 6 19.23 13.28 5.56
C ARG A 6 18.90 14.25 6.63
N GLU A 7 18.37 15.40 6.25
CA GLU A 7 17.96 16.36 7.21
C GLU A 7 16.79 15.87 8.02
N ALA A 8 15.88 15.19 7.36
CA ALA A 8 14.74 14.63 8.06
C ALA A 8 15.20 13.60 9.09
N ASP A 9 16.16 12.76 8.71
CA ASP A 9 16.66 11.77 9.62
C ASP A 9 17.35 12.41 10.81
N ALA A 10 18.07 13.46 10.57
CA ALA A 10 18.78 14.13 11.64
C ALA A 10 17.83 14.76 12.65
N VAL A 11 16.66 15.17 12.18
CA VAL A 11 15.69 15.82 13.03
C VAL A 11 14.84 14.83 13.81
N LEU A 12 14.62 13.67 13.25
CA LEU A 12 13.77 12.70 13.90
C LEU A 12 14.39 12.14 15.17
N ASP A 13 13.60 12.05 16.20
CA ASP A 13 14.07 11.43 17.44
C ASP A 13 13.30 10.13 17.63
N GLY A 14 13.52 9.47 18.74
CA GLY A 14 12.89 8.19 18.99
C GLY A 14 11.39 8.22 19.00
N ALA A 15 10.84 9.29 19.52
CA ALA A 15 9.38 9.41 19.59
C ALA A 15 8.77 9.49 18.19
N ASP A 16 9.39 10.26 17.32
CA ASP A 16 8.90 10.39 15.97
C ASP A 16 8.96 9.06 15.24
N VAL A 17 10.03 8.32 15.42
CA VAL A 17 10.16 7.02 14.79
C VAL A 17 9.07 6.07 15.28
N LEU A 18 8.78 6.11 16.58
CA LEU A 18 7.73 5.27 17.13
C LEU A 18 6.37 5.62 16.56
N LEU A 19 6.11 6.91 16.38
CA LEU A 19 4.84 7.34 15.79
C LEU A 19 4.70 6.83 14.37
N LEU A 20 5.75 6.91 13.58
CA LEU A 20 5.71 6.42 12.21
C LEU A 20 5.45 4.92 12.18
N ARG A 21 6.05 4.17 13.07
CA ARG A 21 5.82 2.74 13.14
C ARG A 21 4.38 2.42 13.50
N LYS A 22 3.81 3.19 14.41
CA LYS A 22 2.44 2.98 14.81
C LYS A 22 1.49 3.24 13.66
N GLU A 23 1.72 4.31 12.90
CA GLU A 23 0.89 4.62 11.76
C GLU A 23 0.97 3.54 10.69
N ALA A 24 2.17 3.01 10.46
CA ALA A 24 2.34 1.95 9.49
C ALA A 24 1.61 0.69 9.93
N ARG A 25 1.64 0.40 11.23
CA ARG A 25 0.96 -0.76 11.76
C ARG A 25 -0.55 -0.61 11.65
N ASP A 26 -1.06 0.58 11.96
CA ASP A 26 -2.49 0.84 11.86
C ASP A 26 -2.97 0.67 10.42
N LEU A 27 -2.17 1.13 9.47
CA LEU A 27 -2.52 1.01 8.07
C LEU A 27 -2.52 -0.46 7.64
N SER A 28 -1.55 -1.23 8.13
CA SER A 28 -1.49 -2.65 7.82
C SER A 28 -2.71 -3.38 8.38
N ASP A 29 -3.11 -3.04 9.60
CA ASP A 29 -4.29 -3.65 10.21
C ASP A 29 -5.55 -3.30 9.44
N ARG A 30 -5.66 -2.06 8.99
CA ARG A 30 -6.78 -1.65 8.16
C ARG A 30 -6.83 -2.42 6.86
N LEU A 31 -5.68 -2.61 6.26
CA LEU A 31 -5.59 -3.34 5.01
C LEU A 31 -6.03 -4.79 5.21
N ASP A 32 -5.59 -5.41 6.28
CA ASP A 32 -5.95 -6.80 6.55
C ASP A 32 -7.47 -6.94 6.70
N ARG A 33 -8.09 -6.03 7.41
CA ARG A 33 -9.54 -6.06 7.57
C ARG A 33 -10.25 -5.79 6.25
N PHE A 34 -9.75 -4.81 5.52
CA PHE A 34 -10.29 -4.44 4.23
C PHE A 34 -10.21 -5.63 3.26
N ALA A 35 -9.08 -6.33 3.27
CA ALA A 35 -8.89 -7.48 2.41
C ALA A 35 -9.90 -8.58 2.72
N ARG A 36 -10.11 -8.85 4.00
CA ARG A 36 -11.07 -9.86 4.40
C ARG A 36 -12.49 -9.46 4.03
N GLN A 37 -12.81 -8.19 4.23
CA GLN A 37 -14.13 -7.70 3.96
C GLN A 37 -14.48 -7.77 2.48
N HIS A 38 -13.49 -7.54 1.62
CA HIS A 38 -13.73 -7.51 0.18
C HIS A 38 -13.26 -8.75 -0.56
N GLY A 39 -12.78 -9.74 0.16
CA GLY A 39 -12.40 -11.01 -0.46
C GLY A 39 -11.14 -10.95 -1.28
N LEU A 40 -10.19 -10.11 -0.90
CA LEU A 40 -8.91 -10.06 -1.60
C LEU A 40 -8.08 -11.29 -1.25
N THR A 41 -7.40 -11.82 -2.26
CA THR A 41 -6.47 -12.93 -2.01
C THR A 41 -5.21 -12.40 -1.34
N GLU A 42 -4.40 -13.30 -0.84
CA GLU A 42 -3.17 -12.91 -0.19
C GLU A 42 -2.26 -12.15 -1.16
N ARG A 43 -2.16 -12.63 -2.40
CA ARG A 43 -1.35 -11.96 -3.40
C ARG A 43 -1.87 -10.56 -3.70
N GLN A 44 -3.18 -10.43 -3.82
CA GLN A 44 -3.81 -9.13 -4.05
C GLN A 44 -3.55 -8.19 -2.89
N THR A 45 -3.62 -8.71 -1.67
CA THR A 45 -3.35 -7.91 -0.48
C THR A 45 -1.90 -7.44 -0.47
N GLN A 46 -0.97 -8.30 -0.86
CA GLN A 46 0.44 -7.92 -0.93
C GLN A 46 0.66 -6.80 -1.94
N ILE A 47 -0.01 -6.88 -3.08
CA ILE A 47 0.12 -5.86 -4.11
C ILE A 47 -0.41 -4.52 -3.60
N VAL A 48 -1.55 -4.52 -2.94
CA VAL A 48 -2.10 -3.31 -2.36
C VAL A 48 -1.16 -2.72 -1.32
N ARG A 49 -0.60 -3.59 -0.47
CA ARG A 49 0.31 -3.13 0.56
C ARG A 49 1.53 -2.45 -0.05
N LEU A 50 2.12 -3.05 -1.06
CA LEU A 50 3.27 -2.46 -1.71
C LEU A 50 2.92 -1.16 -2.41
N SER A 51 1.73 -1.07 -3.00
CA SER A 51 1.27 0.17 -3.60
C SER A 51 1.15 1.27 -2.56
N LEU A 52 0.64 0.95 -1.39
CA LEU A 52 0.51 1.93 -0.31
C LEU A 52 1.87 2.40 0.20
N GLU A 53 2.88 1.55 0.08
CA GLU A 53 4.23 1.91 0.48
C GLU A 53 4.95 2.73 -0.58
N GLY A 54 4.30 2.97 -1.70
CA GLY A 54 4.88 3.81 -2.73
C GLY A 54 5.58 3.09 -3.87
N HIS A 55 5.48 1.76 -3.91
CA HIS A 55 6.13 1.01 -4.98
C HIS A 55 5.29 1.07 -6.24
N HIS A 56 5.94 1.31 -7.39
CA HIS A 56 5.24 1.25 -8.66
C HIS A 56 5.28 -0.19 -9.20
N ASN A 57 4.61 -0.39 -10.32
CA ASN A 57 4.38 -1.74 -10.84
C ASN A 57 5.67 -2.52 -11.05
N ALA A 58 6.71 -1.88 -11.55
CA ALA A 58 7.97 -2.58 -11.80
C ALA A 58 8.59 -3.08 -10.49
N SER A 59 8.52 -2.26 -9.45
CA SER A 59 9.06 -2.63 -8.14
C SER A 59 8.26 -3.76 -7.52
N ILE A 60 6.95 -3.67 -7.61
CA ILE A 60 6.06 -4.71 -7.08
C ILE A 60 6.33 -6.03 -7.79
N ALA A 61 6.48 -5.99 -9.11
CA ALA A 61 6.73 -7.18 -9.90
C ALA A 61 8.02 -7.86 -9.44
N ARG A 62 9.04 -7.06 -9.20
CA ARG A 62 10.31 -7.60 -8.77
C ARG A 62 10.23 -8.24 -7.41
N ARG A 63 9.55 -7.58 -6.49
CA ARG A 63 9.43 -8.07 -5.12
C ARG A 63 8.61 -9.35 -5.01
N LEU A 64 7.64 -9.49 -5.88
CA LEU A 64 6.74 -10.64 -5.82
C LEU A 64 7.06 -11.69 -6.88
N ASP A 65 8.15 -11.47 -7.62
CA ASP A 65 8.57 -12.40 -8.66
C ASP A 65 7.49 -12.58 -9.72
N LEU A 66 6.93 -11.46 -10.15
CA LEU A 66 5.90 -11.45 -11.17
C LEU A 66 6.37 -10.56 -12.32
N SER A 67 5.67 -10.65 -13.45
CA SER A 67 5.90 -9.71 -14.53
C SER A 67 5.12 -8.43 -14.27
N VAL A 68 5.52 -7.35 -14.92
CA VAL A 68 4.80 -6.08 -14.79
C VAL A 68 3.35 -6.25 -15.27
N GLY A 69 3.18 -7.00 -16.37
CA GLY A 69 1.84 -7.28 -16.86
C GLY A 69 1.01 -8.06 -15.86
N GLY A 70 1.64 -8.99 -15.14
CA GLY A 70 0.96 -9.72 -14.09
C GLY A 70 0.49 -8.83 -12.96
N VAL A 71 1.34 -7.88 -12.56
CA VAL A 71 0.96 -6.93 -11.52
C VAL A 71 -0.24 -6.10 -11.99
N LYS A 72 -0.19 -5.63 -13.22
CA LYS A 72 -1.30 -4.84 -13.76
C LYS A 72 -2.60 -5.64 -13.80
N ASN A 73 -2.51 -6.90 -14.18
CA ASN A 73 -3.68 -7.77 -14.18
C ASN A 73 -4.26 -7.94 -12.79
N HIS A 74 -3.40 -8.17 -11.81
CA HIS A 74 -3.88 -8.28 -10.43
C HIS A 74 -4.55 -7.00 -9.99
N LYS A 75 -3.98 -5.84 -10.34
CA LYS A 75 -4.58 -4.57 -9.97
C LYS A 75 -5.96 -4.39 -10.60
N LEU A 76 -6.10 -4.77 -11.85
CA LEU A 76 -7.40 -4.68 -12.50
C LEU A 76 -8.44 -5.53 -11.79
N ARG A 77 -8.05 -6.72 -11.37
CA ARG A 77 -8.97 -7.58 -10.64
C ARG A 77 -9.32 -7.02 -9.26
N ILE A 78 -8.34 -6.40 -8.60
CA ILE A 78 -8.59 -5.75 -7.32
C ILE A 78 -9.60 -4.61 -7.52
N TYR A 79 -9.38 -3.79 -8.52
CA TYR A 79 -10.28 -2.66 -8.81
C TYR A 79 -11.68 -3.16 -9.13
N ASP A 80 -11.78 -4.25 -9.86
CA ASP A 80 -13.06 -4.81 -10.20
C ASP A 80 -13.79 -5.32 -8.96
N LYS A 81 -13.08 -6.00 -8.07
CA LYS A 81 -13.67 -6.49 -6.84
C LYS A 81 -14.19 -5.36 -5.96
N LEU A 82 -13.49 -4.23 -5.97
CA LEU A 82 -13.83 -3.10 -5.13
C LEU A 82 -14.74 -2.10 -5.83
N ASP A 83 -15.03 -2.35 -7.10
CA ASP A 83 -15.85 -1.46 -7.91
C ASP A 83 -15.26 -0.06 -7.97
N ILE A 84 -13.97 0.02 -8.23
CA ILE A 84 -13.26 1.27 -8.36
C ILE A 84 -12.48 1.25 -9.67
N THR A 85 -11.97 2.41 -10.08
CA THR A 85 -11.29 2.52 -11.35
C THR A 85 -9.86 3.02 -11.26
N SER A 86 -9.41 3.42 -10.09
CA SER A 86 -8.06 3.99 -9.96
C SER A 86 -7.48 3.70 -8.60
N GLU A 87 -6.17 3.86 -8.52
CA GLU A 87 -5.47 3.68 -7.26
C GLU A 87 -5.87 4.74 -6.25
N ARG A 88 -6.21 5.93 -6.71
CA ARG A 88 -6.67 6.98 -5.81
C ARG A 88 -7.94 6.56 -5.10
N GLU A 89 -8.86 5.94 -5.81
CA GLU A 89 -10.09 5.45 -5.20
C GLU A 89 -9.81 4.34 -4.21
N LEU A 90 -8.81 3.50 -4.50
CA LEU A 90 -8.40 2.45 -3.59
C LEU A 90 -7.90 3.04 -2.29
N MET A 91 -7.04 4.05 -2.38
CA MET A 91 -6.51 4.71 -1.19
C MET A 91 -7.63 5.34 -0.39
N ALA A 92 -8.57 6.01 -1.07
CA ALA A 92 -9.68 6.65 -0.39
C ALA A 92 -10.55 5.61 0.32
N ALA A 93 -10.80 4.49 -0.31
CA ALA A 93 -11.61 3.44 0.29
C ALA A 93 -10.96 2.90 1.56
N LEU A 94 -9.65 2.70 1.53
CA LEU A 94 -8.92 2.24 2.69
C LEU A 94 -8.93 3.25 3.83
N MET A 95 -8.75 4.51 3.50
CA MET A 95 -8.66 5.55 4.51
C MET A 95 -10.00 5.86 5.14
N LEU A 96 -11.06 5.81 4.33
CA LEU A 96 -12.39 6.09 4.83
C LEU A 96 -13.05 4.87 5.44
N GLY A 97 -12.52 3.76 5.26
CA GLY A 97 -13.02 2.79 5.89
C GLY A 97 -13.64 1.89 5.96
N SER A 98 -13.65 1.99 5.74
CA SER A 98 -14.11 1.21 5.86
C SER A 98 -14.15 0.13 6.09
#